data_fdddce2d0fc7b678aad19370cec76a59
#
_entry.id   fdddce2d0fc7b678aad19370cec76a59
#
_cell.length_a   1.000
_cell.length_b   1.000
_cell.length_c   1.000
_cell.angle_alpha   90.00
_cell.angle_beta   90.00
_cell.angle_gamma   90.00
#
_symmetry.space_group_name_H-M   'P 1'
#
loop_
_entity.id
_entity.type
_entity.pdbx_description
1 polymer ?
#
loop_
_entity_poly.entity_id
_entity_poly.type
_entity_poly.pdbx_seq_one_letter_code
_entity_poly.pdbx_strand_id
1 'polypeptide(L)'
;MARATTRRTVLGAAIAAAAGAGAFTAATRAAALPTPSTAPGSPAAPARSARLVDNRFWTSYTDWRCGEADGVRVVAGRRPGVAFGRPAGVADYTDPHTGRTEPWEYAVWVSPEHRPDVPATEIVPSWNAHTPAGTWLTVELRGTYADGAETPWFVLGRWAAGDGDIRRTSVDGQTDGRATVWTDTLSVDDAASGTRLVAYRLRLTLHRRPDSRATPTVWRLGAMASAVPDRFTVPETTPGPARELAVPRYSQNIHIGRYPEYDNGGEAWCSPTSAQMIIEYWGRKPTADELAWVNPAYDDPQICHAARFTYDYQYQGCGNWPFNAAYAATYPGLNAVVTRLGSVTELERLVRTGIPAITSQSFRAEELTGAGYGTAGHLMTVIGFTPDGDVIANDPASDDNPAVRRVYRRREWENIWLRTKRYDANGRVRSGTGGVCYLFWPERPTPAQRRALAAHGIH
;
A
#
# COMPACT_ATOMS: atom_id res chain seq x y z
N MET A 1 -20.28 -38.07 18.82
CA MET A 1 -20.62 -37.58 17.47
C MET A 1 -19.96 -36.24 17.30
N ALA A 2 -18.78 -36.24 16.65
CA ALA A 2 -17.96 -35.07 16.42
C ALA A 2 -18.47 -34.32 15.20
N ARG A 3 -18.83 -33.03 15.36
CA ARG A 3 -19.13 -32.15 14.24
C ARG A 3 -17.81 -31.61 13.66
N ALA A 4 -17.60 -31.91 12.38
CA ALA A 4 -16.51 -31.37 11.62
C ALA A 4 -16.71 -29.86 11.40
N THR A 5 -15.77 -29.06 11.91
CA THR A 5 -15.70 -27.61 11.64
C THR A 5 -15.04 -27.41 10.28
N THR A 6 -15.80 -26.95 9.31
CA THR A 6 -15.29 -26.58 7.97
C THR A 6 -14.48 -25.29 8.11
N ARG A 7 -13.18 -25.38 7.93
CA ARG A 7 -12.29 -24.23 7.80
C ARG A 7 -12.62 -23.49 6.50
N ARG A 8 -13.29 -22.35 6.59
CA ARG A 8 -13.38 -21.40 5.49
C ARG A 8 -12.02 -20.75 5.32
N THR A 9 -11.37 -21.01 4.20
CA THR A 9 -10.15 -20.35 3.75
C THR A 9 -10.44 -18.88 3.55
N VAL A 10 -9.73 -18.00 4.26
CA VAL A 10 -9.74 -16.55 4.02
C VAL A 10 -9.18 -16.33 2.61
N LEU A 11 -10.04 -15.89 1.69
CA LEU A 11 -9.63 -15.44 0.36
C LEU A 11 -8.97 -14.06 0.50
N GLY A 12 -7.66 -14.05 0.64
CA GLY A 12 -6.89 -12.86 0.29
C GLY A 12 -7.07 -12.62 -1.22
N ALA A 13 -7.24 -11.36 -1.62
CA ALA A 13 -7.44 -10.95 -3.01
C ALA A 13 -6.42 -11.64 -3.93
N ALA A 14 -6.85 -12.64 -4.68
CA ALA A 14 -6.05 -13.33 -5.66
C ALA A 14 -6.15 -12.54 -6.97
N ILE A 15 -5.08 -11.89 -7.38
CA ILE A 15 -4.91 -11.39 -8.75
C ILE A 15 -4.89 -12.63 -9.66
N ALA A 16 -5.99 -12.89 -10.35
CA ALA A 16 -6.12 -13.99 -11.30
C ALA A 16 -5.58 -13.54 -12.66
N ALA A 17 -4.32 -13.87 -12.96
CA ALA A 17 -3.85 -13.82 -14.34
C ALA A 17 -4.30 -15.08 -15.06
N ALA A 18 -5.13 -14.94 -16.09
CA ALA A 18 -5.53 -16.04 -16.97
C ALA A 18 -4.34 -16.50 -17.81
N ALA A 19 -3.91 -17.74 -17.62
CA ALA A 19 -2.89 -18.37 -18.45
C ALA A 19 -3.55 -19.06 -19.63
N GLY A 20 -3.38 -18.52 -20.84
CA GLY A 20 -3.63 -19.23 -22.09
C GLY A 20 -2.49 -20.20 -22.41
N ALA A 21 -2.79 -21.48 -22.51
CA ALA A 21 -1.85 -22.49 -22.94
C ALA A 21 -1.80 -22.54 -24.47
N GLY A 22 -0.63 -22.35 -25.05
CA GLY A 22 -0.35 -22.61 -26.46
C GLY A 22 1.00 -23.28 -26.60
N ALA A 23 0.98 -24.60 -26.89
CA ALA A 23 2.17 -25.35 -27.20
C ALA A 23 2.47 -25.25 -28.71
N PHE A 24 3.71 -24.90 -29.07
CA PHE A 24 4.28 -25.25 -30.37
C PHE A 24 5.77 -25.55 -30.23
N THR A 25 6.08 -26.77 -30.61
CA THR A 25 7.43 -27.28 -30.87
C THR A 25 7.86 -26.94 -32.31
N ALA A 26 9.06 -26.39 -32.48
CA ALA A 26 9.85 -26.60 -33.70
C ALA A 26 11.32 -26.26 -33.45
N ALA A 27 12.16 -27.25 -33.55
CA ALA A 27 13.59 -27.15 -33.60
C ALA A 27 14.08 -26.81 -35.00
N THR A 28 14.92 -25.80 -35.14
CA THR A 28 15.75 -25.65 -36.34
C THR A 28 17.16 -25.19 -35.96
N ARG A 29 18.13 -25.99 -36.34
CA ARG A 29 19.57 -25.73 -36.31
C ARG A 29 19.89 -24.57 -37.27
N ALA A 30 20.66 -23.61 -36.85
CA ALA A 30 21.35 -22.69 -37.74
C ALA A 30 22.84 -22.61 -37.38
N ALA A 31 23.64 -22.61 -38.48
CA ALA A 31 25.09 -22.71 -38.46
C ALA A 31 25.77 -21.42 -38.01
N ALA A 32 26.95 -21.57 -37.39
CA ALA A 32 27.81 -20.49 -36.92
C ALA A 32 28.54 -19.82 -38.11
N LEU A 33 28.56 -18.50 -38.10
CA LEU A 33 29.46 -17.64 -38.88
C LEU A 33 30.54 -17.03 -37.98
N PRO A 34 31.72 -16.74 -38.48
CA PRO A 34 32.87 -16.35 -37.63
C PRO A 34 32.79 -14.90 -37.17
N THR A 35 33.21 -14.70 -35.92
CA THR A 35 33.31 -13.40 -35.23
C THR A 35 34.49 -12.54 -35.77
N PRO A 36 34.30 -11.22 -35.94
CA PRO A 36 35.41 -10.27 -36.07
C PRO A 36 36.01 -9.92 -34.70
N SER A 37 37.29 -9.98 -34.62
CA SER A 37 38.12 -9.52 -33.47
C SER A 37 37.93 -8.01 -33.25
N THR A 38 37.48 -7.63 -32.06
CA THR A 38 37.47 -6.23 -31.61
C THR A 38 38.50 -6.00 -30.51
N ALA A 39 39.24 -4.92 -30.62
CA ALA A 39 40.22 -4.42 -29.66
C ALA A 39 39.57 -4.13 -28.29
N PRO A 40 40.35 -4.10 -27.19
CA PRO A 40 39.84 -3.86 -25.84
C PRO A 40 39.34 -2.44 -25.70
N GLY A 41 37.99 -2.31 -25.67
CA GLY A 41 37.32 -1.06 -25.33
C GLY A 41 37.41 -0.80 -23.83
N SER A 42 37.55 0.47 -23.46
CA SER A 42 37.46 0.96 -22.09
C SER A 42 36.26 0.36 -21.34
N PRO A 43 36.39 0.09 -20.03
CA PRO A 43 35.26 -0.46 -19.25
C PRO A 43 34.07 0.49 -19.30
N ALA A 44 32.98 0.03 -19.88
CA ALA A 44 31.73 0.76 -19.85
C ALA A 44 31.31 0.98 -18.38
N ALA A 45 30.94 2.22 -18.05
CA ALA A 45 30.36 2.50 -16.75
C ALA A 45 29.21 1.50 -16.46
N PRO A 46 29.08 0.99 -15.23
CA PRO A 46 28.04 0.03 -14.93
C PRO A 46 26.67 0.62 -15.30
N ALA A 47 25.95 -0.10 -16.18
CA ALA A 47 24.62 0.30 -16.58
C ALA A 47 23.79 0.47 -15.29
N ARG A 48 23.23 1.67 -15.07
CA ARG A 48 22.27 1.90 -13.99
C ARG A 48 21.17 0.83 -14.16
N SER A 49 20.97 0.00 -13.14
CA SER A 49 19.85 -0.93 -13.16
C SER A 49 18.58 -0.13 -13.44
N ALA A 50 17.79 -0.58 -14.41
CA ALA A 50 16.56 0.11 -14.77
C ALA A 50 15.70 0.27 -13.50
N ARG A 51 15.22 1.48 -13.25
CA ARG A 51 14.32 1.75 -12.15
C ARG A 51 13.05 0.90 -12.35
N LEU A 52 12.59 0.21 -11.29
CA LEU A 52 11.39 -0.63 -11.34
C LEU A 52 10.18 0.05 -10.69
N VAL A 53 10.43 1.13 -9.95
CA VAL A 53 9.44 1.86 -9.15
C VAL A 53 9.67 3.36 -9.31
N ASP A 54 8.59 4.07 -9.54
CA ASP A 54 8.53 5.53 -9.56
C ASP A 54 7.49 5.98 -8.53
N ASN A 55 7.86 6.94 -7.69
CA ASN A 55 6.96 7.54 -6.72
C ASN A 55 6.77 9.02 -7.04
N ARG A 56 5.54 9.44 -7.27
CA ARG A 56 5.19 10.84 -7.43
C ARG A 56 4.15 11.27 -6.41
N PHE A 57 4.50 12.26 -5.60
CA PHE A 57 3.59 12.87 -4.62
C PHE A 57 3.53 14.38 -4.82
N TRP A 58 2.32 14.94 -4.84
CA TRP A 58 2.07 16.37 -4.79
C TRP A 58 1.97 16.78 -3.32
N THR A 59 2.90 17.62 -2.86
CA THR A 59 3.05 17.97 -1.44
C THR A 59 3.42 19.43 -1.21
N SER A 60 4.07 20.09 -2.19
CA SER A 60 4.47 21.48 -2.08
C SER A 60 3.36 22.42 -2.55
N TYR A 61 3.44 23.68 -2.11
CA TYR A 61 2.51 24.72 -2.58
C TYR A 61 2.50 24.84 -4.11
N THR A 62 3.68 24.75 -4.73
CA THR A 62 3.83 24.79 -6.19
C THR A 62 3.17 23.59 -6.84
N ASP A 63 3.37 22.38 -6.30
CA ASP A 63 2.71 21.17 -6.81
C ASP A 63 1.19 21.34 -6.87
N TRP A 64 0.60 21.82 -5.79
CA TRP A 64 -0.86 22.00 -5.70
C TRP A 64 -1.37 23.09 -6.65
N ARG A 65 -0.58 24.13 -6.88
CA ARG A 65 -0.95 25.20 -7.83
C ARG A 65 -0.85 24.80 -9.29
N CYS A 66 -0.08 23.77 -9.61
CA CYS A 66 0.06 23.27 -10.98
C CYS A 66 -1.12 22.39 -11.42
N GLY A 67 -1.97 21.94 -10.50
CA GLY A 67 -3.17 21.18 -10.82
C GLY A 67 -4.36 22.05 -11.23
N GLU A 68 -5.32 21.43 -11.89
CA GLU A 68 -6.59 22.03 -12.23
C GLU A 68 -7.51 22.03 -11.01
N ALA A 69 -8.04 23.17 -10.62
CA ALA A 69 -8.82 23.35 -9.40
C ALA A 69 -10.21 23.90 -9.71
N ASP A 70 -11.24 23.18 -9.27
CA ASP A 70 -12.62 23.65 -9.29
C ASP A 70 -13.20 23.54 -7.87
N GLY A 71 -13.43 24.69 -7.26
CA GLY A 71 -13.96 24.78 -5.91
C GLY A 71 -12.96 24.57 -4.77
N VAL A 72 -11.81 23.95 -4.98
CA VAL A 72 -10.76 23.83 -3.97
C VAL A 72 -9.94 25.13 -3.88
N ARG A 73 -9.36 25.35 -2.72
CA ARG A 73 -8.34 26.41 -2.51
C ARG A 73 -7.00 25.78 -2.15
N VAL A 74 -5.92 26.25 -2.74
CA VAL A 74 -4.58 25.85 -2.36
C VAL A 74 -4.20 26.53 -1.04
N VAL A 75 -3.75 25.75 -0.08
CA VAL A 75 -3.34 26.22 1.25
C VAL A 75 -1.82 26.30 1.29
N ALA A 76 -1.32 27.48 1.65
CA ALA A 76 0.10 27.70 1.93
C ALA A 76 0.40 27.43 3.41
N GLY A 77 1.68 27.48 3.76
CA GLY A 77 2.14 27.37 5.15
C GLY A 77 3.04 26.17 5.37
N ARG A 78 3.08 25.72 6.60
CA ARG A 78 4.00 24.65 7.01
C ARG A 78 3.63 23.27 6.42
N ARG A 79 2.36 23.05 6.15
CA ARG A 79 1.80 21.85 5.52
C ARG A 79 0.94 22.29 4.33
N PRO A 80 1.58 22.58 3.17
CA PRO A 80 0.83 22.98 1.98
C PRO A 80 -0.11 21.88 1.53
N GLY A 81 -1.23 22.27 0.92
CA GLY A 81 -2.23 21.30 0.47
C GLY A 81 -3.39 21.96 -0.29
N VAL A 82 -4.41 21.18 -0.50
CA VAL A 82 -5.71 21.67 -0.96
C VAL A 82 -6.76 21.49 0.11
N ALA A 83 -7.68 22.43 0.18
CA ALA A 83 -8.82 22.41 1.08
C ALA A 83 -10.10 22.72 0.34
N PHE A 84 -11.23 22.27 0.85
CA PHE A 84 -12.52 22.68 0.35
C PHE A 84 -12.63 24.22 0.43
N GLY A 85 -12.90 24.85 -0.67
CA GLY A 85 -13.10 26.30 -0.77
C GLY A 85 -14.59 26.64 -0.88
N ARG A 86 -15.06 26.78 -2.11
CA ARG A 86 -16.47 26.93 -2.46
C ARG A 86 -16.95 25.67 -3.19
N PRO A 87 -18.24 25.32 -3.14
CA PRO A 87 -18.76 24.22 -3.95
C PRO A 87 -18.54 24.47 -5.45
N ALA A 88 -18.03 23.47 -6.17
CA ALA A 88 -18.12 23.39 -7.62
C ALA A 88 -19.53 22.95 -8.04
N GLY A 89 -20.22 22.21 -7.18
CA GLY A 89 -21.58 21.77 -7.37
C GLY A 89 -22.09 20.98 -6.17
N VAL A 90 -23.28 20.41 -6.32
CA VAL A 90 -23.91 19.47 -5.40
C VAL A 90 -24.27 18.23 -6.19
N ALA A 91 -24.03 17.06 -5.63
CA ALA A 91 -24.41 15.78 -6.21
C ALA A 91 -24.88 14.82 -5.12
N ASP A 92 -25.87 14.01 -5.46
CA ASP A 92 -26.30 12.93 -4.57
C ASP A 92 -25.27 11.79 -4.59
N TYR A 93 -24.98 11.27 -3.41
CA TYR A 93 -24.20 10.04 -3.24
C TYR A 93 -25.05 9.01 -2.51
N THR A 94 -25.21 7.86 -3.17
CA THR A 94 -25.80 6.68 -2.54
C THR A 94 -24.68 5.79 -2.00
N ASP A 95 -24.59 5.66 -0.69
CA ASP A 95 -23.64 4.75 -0.04
C ASP A 95 -24.08 3.30 -0.34
N PRO A 96 -23.27 2.50 -1.05
CA PRO A 96 -23.66 1.16 -1.48
C PRO A 96 -23.82 0.16 -0.32
N HIS A 97 -23.26 0.48 0.84
CA HIS A 97 -23.27 -0.41 2.01
C HIS A 97 -24.39 -0.10 2.99
N THR A 98 -24.94 1.11 2.96
CA THR A 98 -26.05 1.54 3.83
C THR A 98 -27.33 1.79 3.05
N GLY A 99 -27.25 1.99 1.73
CA GLY A 99 -28.37 2.39 0.88
C GLY A 99 -28.82 3.83 1.08
N ARG A 100 -28.16 4.62 1.93
CA ARG A 100 -28.51 6.02 2.17
C ARG A 100 -28.07 6.87 0.99
N THR A 101 -29.00 7.68 0.48
CA THR A 101 -28.71 8.71 -0.53
C THR A 101 -28.80 10.08 0.13
N GLU A 102 -27.72 10.85 0.01
CA GLU A 102 -27.65 12.19 0.59
C GLU A 102 -26.97 13.14 -0.40
N PRO A 103 -27.38 14.43 -0.42
CA PRO A 103 -26.69 15.44 -1.23
C PRO A 103 -25.37 15.83 -0.57
N TRP A 104 -24.33 16.03 -1.40
CA TRP A 104 -23.01 16.48 -0.99
C TRP A 104 -22.54 17.62 -1.88
N GLU A 105 -22.11 18.70 -1.28
CA GLU A 105 -21.30 19.70 -1.97
C GLU A 105 -19.96 19.05 -2.33
N TYR A 106 -19.43 19.36 -3.52
CA TYR A 106 -18.14 18.85 -3.93
C TYR A 106 -17.21 19.93 -4.47
N ALA A 107 -15.90 19.69 -4.37
CA ALA A 107 -14.85 20.49 -4.96
C ALA A 107 -13.75 19.55 -5.49
N VAL A 108 -13.18 19.86 -6.64
CA VAL A 108 -12.32 18.95 -7.40
C VAL A 108 -10.93 19.54 -7.60
N TRP A 109 -9.91 18.69 -7.49
CA TRP A 109 -8.56 18.98 -7.92
C TRP A 109 -8.05 17.84 -8.80
N VAL A 110 -7.47 18.19 -9.98
CA VAL A 110 -6.87 17.20 -10.88
C VAL A 110 -5.38 17.50 -11.00
N SER A 111 -4.56 16.46 -10.84
CA SER A 111 -3.12 16.62 -10.96
C SER A 111 -2.68 16.97 -12.38
N PRO A 112 -1.53 17.62 -12.56
CA PRO A 112 -0.81 17.55 -13.82
C PRO A 112 -0.59 16.09 -14.22
N GLU A 113 -0.46 15.84 -15.54
CA GLU A 113 -0.04 14.53 -16.02
C GLU A 113 1.35 14.20 -15.48
N HIS A 114 1.50 13.01 -14.94
CA HIS A 114 2.81 12.47 -14.56
C HIS A 114 3.19 11.34 -15.51
N ARG A 115 4.42 11.40 -15.98
CA ARG A 115 5.06 10.34 -16.79
C ARG A 115 6.10 9.65 -15.91
N PRO A 116 5.81 8.44 -15.40
CA PRO A 116 6.75 7.75 -14.54
C PRO A 116 8.03 7.36 -15.31
N ASP A 117 9.14 7.32 -14.59
CA ASP A 117 10.45 6.86 -15.14
C ASP A 117 10.41 5.39 -15.61
N VAL A 118 9.38 4.65 -15.24
CA VAL A 118 9.13 3.26 -15.62
C VAL A 118 7.75 3.13 -16.26
N PRO A 119 7.63 2.57 -17.48
CA PRO A 119 6.32 2.22 -18.06
C PRO A 119 5.62 1.19 -17.17
N ALA A 120 4.59 1.64 -16.46
CA ALA A 120 4.00 0.91 -15.34
C ALA A 120 3.11 -0.26 -15.77
N THR A 121 3.15 -1.32 -14.98
CA THR A 121 2.15 -2.40 -15.00
C THR A 121 1.17 -2.30 -13.85
N GLU A 122 1.56 -1.59 -12.76
CA GLU A 122 0.72 -1.38 -11.59
C GLU A 122 0.91 0.04 -11.04
N ILE A 123 -0.19 0.63 -10.58
CA ILE A 123 -0.20 1.95 -9.93
C ILE A 123 -1.05 1.87 -8.66
N VAL A 124 -0.48 2.26 -7.52
CA VAL A 124 -1.14 2.30 -6.20
C VAL A 124 -1.12 3.72 -5.66
N PRO A 125 -2.27 4.35 -5.39
CA PRO A 125 -2.31 5.70 -4.85
C PRO A 125 -2.03 5.74 -3.35
N SER A 126 -1.73 6.92 -2.84
CA SER A 126 -1.71 7.24 -1.41
C SER A 126 -2.14 8.68 -1.18
N TRP A 127 -2.81 8.93 -0.07
CA TRP A 127 -3.21 10.27 0.34
C TRP A 127 -3.07 10.47 1.84
N ASN A 128 -2.79 11.70 2.24
CA ASN A 128 -2.84 12.11 3.64
C ASN A 128 -3.81 13.28 3.75
N ALA A 129 -4.83 13.10 4.57
CA ALA A 129 -5.99 13.99 4.62
C ALA A 129 -6.51 14.19 6.05
N HIS A 130 -7.16 15.32 6.25
CA HIS A 130 -8.08 15.57 7.36
C HIS A 130 -9.49 15.64 6.82
N THR A 131 -10.35 14.73 7.23
CA THR A 131 -11.76 14.65 6.88
C THR A 131 -12.60 14.74 8.17
N PRO A 132 -12.88 15.96 8.66
CA PRO A 132 -13.72 16.15 9.83
C PRO A 132 -15.14 15.63 9.58
N ALA A 133 -15.91 15.39 10.65
CA ALA A 133 -17.30 14.95 10.53
C ALA A 133 -18.09 15.82 9.54
N GLY A 134 -18.93 15.20 8.73
CA GLY A 134 -19.64 15.83 7.61
C GLY A 134 -18.80 15.99 6.34
N THR A 135 -17.65 15.30 6.24
CA THR A 135 -16.79 15.37 5.05
C THR A 135 -16.13 14.03 4.72
N TRP A 136 -15.84 13.85 3.44
CA TRP A 136 -15.10 12.69 2.91
C TRP A 136 -14.44 13.07 1.58
N LEU A 137 -13.68 12.15 1.00
CA LEU A 137 -13.01 12.35 -0.28
C LEU A 137 -13.09 11.11 -1.18
N THR A 138 -12.97 11.36 -2.49
CA THR A 138 -12.77 10.33 -3.51
C THR A 138 -11.40 10.55 -4.15
N VAL A 139 -10.62 9.47 -4.31
CA VAL A 139 -9.40 9.45 -5.10
C VAL A 139 -9.63 8.59 -6.34
N GLU A 140 -9.38 9.18 -7.50
CA GLU A 140 -9.52 8.50 -8.79
C GLU A 140 -8.22 8.61 -9.58
N LEU A 141 -8.01 7.64 -10.47
CA LEU A 141 -6.85 7.58 -11.35
C LEU A 141 -7.30 7.37 -12.79
N ARG A 142 -6.67 8.08 -13.73
CA ARG A 142 -6.75 7.85 -15.16
C ARG A 142 -5.34 7.58 -15.67
N GLY A 143 -5.14 6.44 -16.31
CA GLY A 143 -3.89 6.04 -16.95
C GLY A 143 -3.89 6.33 -18.44
N THR A 144 -2.71 6.56 -19.01
CA THR A 144 -2.50 6.68 -20.46
C THR A 144 -1.61 5.54 -20.92
N TYR A 145 -2.06 4.77 -21.91
CA TYR A 145 -1.31 3.68 -22.50
C TYR A 145 -0.23 4.19 -23.47
N ALA A 146 0.70 3.30 -23.85
CA ALA A 146 1.77 3.64 -24.78
C ALA A 146 1.28 4.03 -26.19
N ASP A 147 0.09 3.61 -26.59
CA ASP A 147 -0.57 3.99 -27.85
C ASP A 147 -1.34 5.31 -27.77
N GLY A 148 -1.33 5.98 -26.61
CA GLY A 148 -2.01 7.25 -26.36
C GLY A 148 -3.47 7.10 -25.92
N ALA A 149 -4.04 5.91 -25.88
CA ALA A 149 -5.40 5.71 -25.34
C ALA A 149 -5.40 5.92 -23.82
N GLU A 150 -6.50 6.45 -23.29
CA GLU A 150 -6.68 6.67 -21.86
C GLU A 150 -7.68 5.70 -21.27
N THR A 151 -7.47 5.31 -20.01
CA THR A 151 -8.50 4.61 -19.23
C THR A 151 -9.64 5.56 -18.87
N PRO A 152 -10.82 5.06 -18.48
CA PRO A 152 -11.76 5.87 -17.70
C PRO A 152 -11.11 6.39 -16.41
N TRP A 153 -11.77 7.29 -15.70
CA TRP A 153 -11.45 7.60 -14.32
C TRP A 153 -11.87 6.41 -13.44
N PHE A 154 -10.90 5.68 -12.92
CA PHE A 154 -11.12 4.58 -11.98
C PHE A 154 -11.08 5.10 -10.54
N VAL A 155 -12.07 4.75 -9.73
CA VAL A 155 -12.11 5.08 -8.30
C VAL A 155 -11.19 4.14 -7.54
N LEU A 156 -10.15 4.68 -6.89
CA LEU A 156 -9.20 3.90 -6.08
C LEU A 156 -9.53 3.94 -4.58
N GLY A 157 -10.46 4.79 -4.18
CA GLY A 157 -10.95 4.84 -2.81
C GLY A 157 -11.92 5.98 -2.55
N ARG A 158 -12.92 5.68 -1.74
CA ARG A 158 -13.77 6.65 -1.05
C ARG A 158 -13.43 6.59 0.42
N TRP A 159 -12.94 7.69 0.96
CA TRP A 159 -12.33 7.74 2.29
C TRP A 159 -12.96 8.81 3.19
N ALA A 160 -13.25 8.41 4.42
CA ALA A 160 -13.47 9.28 5.56
C ALA A 160 -12.66 8.73 6.76
N ALA A 161 -12.09 9.59 7.58
CA ALA A 161 -11.41 9.16 8.81
C ALA A 161 -12.38 8.51 9.79
N GLY A 162 -13.61 9.04 9.90
CA GLY A 162 -14.72 8.44 10.62
C GLY A 162 -15.53 7.45 9.79
N ASP A 163 -16.61 6.94 10.35
CA ASP A 163 -17.57 6.01 9.72
C ASP A 163 -19.04 6.48 9.84
N GLY A 164 -19.25 7.72 10.30
CA GLY A 164 -20.59 8.28 10.50
C GLY A 164 -21.21 8.89 9.23
N ASP A 165 -20.38 9.31 8.27
CA ASP A 165 -20.82 10.01 7.06
C ASP A 165 -21.02 9.07 5.89
N ILE A 166 -19.99 8.30 5.58
CA ILE A 166 -20.02 7.24 4.57
C ILE A 166 -19.32 5.98 5.11
N ARG A 167 -19.57 4.85 4.48
CA ARG A 167 -18.72 3.68 4.63
C ARG A 167 -17.52 3.82 3.70
N ARG A 168 -16.28 3.83 4.27
CA ARG A 168 -15.06 3.89 3.43
C ARG A 168 -14.98 2.62 2.59
N THR A 169 -14.66 2.80 1.31
CA THR A 169 -14.80 1.69 0.37
C THR A 169 -13.90 1.82 -0.84
N SER A 170 -13.29 0.74 -1.26
CA SER A 170 -12.83 0.54 -2.65
C SER A 170 -14.03 0.37 -3.58
N VAL A 171 -13.77 0.28 -4.88
CA VAL A 171 -14.78 0.02 -5.90
C VAL A 171 -14.24 -1.07 -6.81
N ASP A 172 -14.74 -2.28 -6.66
CA ASP A 172 -14.33 -3.43 -7.45
C ASP A 172 -14.99 -3.48 -8.84
N GLY A 173 -14.44 -4.34 -9.71
CA GLY A 173 -15.01 -4.64 -11.02
C GLY A 173 -14.83 -3.53 -12.06
N GLN A 174 -14.02 -2.52 -11.80
CA GLN A 174 -13.69 -1.48 -12.75
C GLN A 174 -12.62 -1.98 -13.73
N THR A 175 -12.94 -2.03 -15.02
CA THR A 175 -12.01 -2.42 -16.09
C THR A 175 -12.34 -1.69 -17.38
N ASP A 176 -11.35 -1.53 -18.25
CA ASP A 176 -11.52 -1.09 -19.65
C ASP A 176 -11.15 -2.23 -20.65
N GLY A 177 -10.92 -3.44 -20.13
CA GLY A 177 -10.49 -4.60 -20.89
C GLY A 177 -8.98 -4.67 -21.16
N ARG A 178 -8.18 -3.70 -20.68
CA ARG A 178 -6.72 -3.66 -20.76
C ARG A 178 -6.07 -3.51 -19.38
N ALA A 179 -6.78 -2.87 -18.46
CA ALA A 179 -6.40 -2.72 -17.07
C ALA A 179 -7.63 -2.85 -16.17
N THR A 180 -7.41 -3.35 -14.97
CA THR A 180 -8.44 -3.62 -13.95
C THR A 180 -8.01 -3.04 -12.61
N VAL A 181 -8.97 -2.51 -11.86
CA VAL A 181 -8.75 -2.12 -10.45
C VAL A 181 -9.04 -3.32 -9.57
N TRP A 182 -8.04 -3.71 -8.80
CA TRP A 182 -8.11 -4.73 -7.76
C TRP A 182 -7.98 -4.06 -6.40
N THR A 183 -9.10 -3.87 -5.73
CA THR A 183 -9.20 -3.19 -4.42
C THR A 183 -8.59 -1.78 -4.45
N ASP A 184 -7.28 -1.66 -4.42
CA ASP A 184 -6.51 -0.42 -4.27
C ASP A 184 -5.43 -0.23 -5.35
N THR A 185 -5.36 -1.15 -6.30
CA THR A 185 -4.32 -1.21 -7.32
C THR A 185 -4.92 -1.20 -8.72
N LEU A 186 -4.54 -0.23 -9.55
CA LEU A 186 -4.75 -0.31 -10.99
C LEU A 186 -3.66 -1.19 -11.59
N SER A 187 -4.02 -2.30 -12.21
CA SER A 187 -3.11 -3.29 -12.81
C SER A 187 -3.43 -3.51 -14.27
N VAL A 188 -2.41 -3.57 -15.11
CA VAL A 188 -2.51 -4.01 -16.51
C VAL A 188 -2.82 -5.52 -16.53
N ASP A 189 -3.86 -5.92 -17.27
CA ASP A 189 -4.36 -7.31 -17.28
C ASP A 189 -3.38 -8.28 -17.96
N ASP A 190 -2.78 -7.84 -19.07
CA ASP A 190 -1.77 -8.61 -19.82
C ASP A 190 -0.48 -7.81 -20.01
N ALA A 191 0.37 -7.85 -18.99
CA ALA A 191 1.69 -7.22 -19.06
C ALA A 191 2.65 -7.96 -20.02
N ALA A 192 2.40 -9.24 -20.33
CA ALA A 192 3.22 -10.04 -21.23
C ALA A 192 3.06 -9.61 -22.71
N SER A 193 1.89 -9.07 -23.07
CA SER A 193 1.64 -8.49 -24.41
C SER A 193 2.41 -7.19 -24.67
N GLY A 194 3.11 -6.64 -23.65
CA GLY A 194 3.78 -5.35 -23.74
C GLY A 194 2.89 -4.15 -23.38
N THR A 195 1.63 -4.38 -22.99
CA THR A 195 0.73 -3.31 -22.52
C THR A 195 1.34 -2.60 -21.31
N ARG A 196 1.39 -1.26 -21.35
CA ARG A 196 1.99 -0.42 -20.29
C ARG A 196 1.23 0.89 -20.15
N LEU A 197 1.19 1.40 -18.93
CA LEU A 197 0.77 2.76 -18.61
C LEU A 197 2.02 3.66 -18.61
N VAL A 198 2.05 4.63 -19.50
CA VAL A 198 3.19 5.55 -19.68
C VAL A 198 2.97 6.93 -19.07
N ALA A 199 1.74 7.22 -18.67
CA ALA A 199 1.38 8.41 -17.92
C ALA A 199 0.14 8.15 -17.07
N TYR A 200 -0.10 9.01 -16.09
CA TYR A 200 -1.34 9.03 -15.32
C TYR A 200 -1.65 10.41 -14.76
N ARG A 201 -2.93 10.60 -14.40
CA ARG A 201 -3.42 11.74 -13.59
C ARG A 201 -4.20 11.20 -12.40
N LEU A 202 -4.18 11.94 -11.29
CA LEU A 202 -5.06 11.72 -10.15
C LEU A 202 -6.11 12.80 -10.09
N ARG A 203 -7.34 12.41 -9.77
CA ARG A 203 -8.45 13.32 -9.46
C ARG A 203 -8.83 13.12 -8.00
N LEU A 204 -8.84 14.22 -7.26
CA LEU A 204 -9.28 14.30 -5.88
C LEU A 204 -10.57 15.08 -5.83
N THR A 205 -11.63 14.45 -5.34
CA THR A 205 -12.90 15.13 -5.05
C THR A 205 -13.08 15.21 -3.54
N LEU A 206 -13.19 16.42 -3.01
CA LEU A 206 -13.52 16.69 -1.63
C LEU A 206 -15.03 16.86 -1.51
N HIS A 207 -15.66 16.18 -0.56
CA HIS A 207 -17.09 16.22 -0.32
C HIS A 207 -17.39 16.82 1.06
N ARG A 208 -18.47 17.59 1.14
CA ARG A 208 -18.94 18.22 2.36
C ARG A 208 -20.47 18.22 2.40
N ARG A 209 -21.06 18.02 3.59
CA ARG A 209 -22.52 18.19 3.75
C ARG A 209 -22.93 19.60 3.38
N PRO A 210 -24.06 19.79 2.66
CA PRO A 210 -24.64 21.11 2.45
C PRO A 210 -24.78 21.86 3.78
N ASP A 211 -24.62 23.17 3.74
CA ASP A 211 -24.69 24.06 4.90
C ASP A 211 -23.64 23.82 6.00
N SER A 212 -22.73 22.87 5.82
CA SER A 212 -21.61 22.65 6.72
C SER A 212 -20.48 23.65 6.47
N ARG A 213 -19.77 24.00 7.54
CA ARG A 213 -18.51 24.77 7.47
C ARG A 213 -17.28 23.89 7.63
N ALA A 214 -17.46 22.58 7.79
CA ALA A 214 -16.37 21.63 7.86
C ALA A 214 -15.50 21.72 6.61
N THR A 215 -14.18 21.65 6.79
CA THR A 215 -13.22 21.88 5.70
C THR A 215 -12.29 20.67 5.59
N PRO A 216 -12.59 19.70 4.73
CA PRO A 216 -11.66 18.63 4.44
C PRO A 216 -10.42 19.19 3.75
N THR A 217 -9.25 18.65 4.11
CA THR A 217 -7.95 19.08 3.57
C THR A 217 -7.10 17.88 3.21
N VAL A 218 -6.29 18.02 2.15
CA VAL A 218 -5.32 17.01 1.71
C VAL A 218 -3.98 17.69 1.53
N TRP A 219 -2.92 17.16 2.17
CA TRP A 219 -1.58 17.73 2.11
C TRP A 219 -0.57 16.80 1.42
N ARG A 220 -0.98 15.59 1.08
CA ARG A 220 -0.22 14.65 0.26
C ARG A 220 -1.20 13.86 -0.58
N LEU A 221 -0.97 13.82 -1.87
CA LEU A 221 -1.65 12.95 -2.82
C LEU A 221 -0.61 12.49 -3.83
N GLY A 222 -0.64 11.24 -4.20
CA GLY A 222 0.27 10.72 -5.20
C GLY A 222 0.09 9.23 -5.41
N ALA A 223 1.00 8.65 -6.17
CA ALA A 223 1.00 7.23 -6.43
C ALA A 223 2.40 6.66 -6.60
N MET A 224 2.52 5.39 -6.29
CA MET A 224 3.62 4.52 -6.68
C MET A 224 3.23 3.85 -8.01
N ALA A 225 4.02 4.08 -9.06
CA ALA A 225 3.94 3.37 -10.33
C ALA A 225 5.08 2.36 -10.42
N SER A 226 4.83 1.15 -10.90
CA SER A 226 5.86 0.10 -10.91
C SER A 226 5.70 -0.87 -12.07
N ALA A 227 6.83 -1.48 -12.48
CA ALA A 227 6.88 -2.58 -13.43
C ALA A 227 7.91 -3.61 -12.95
N VAL A 228 7.53 -4.35 -11.90
CA VAL A 228 8.40 -5.41 -11.35
C VAL A 228 8.25 -6.65 -12.23
N PRO A 229 9.35 -7.19 -12.77
CA PRO A 229 9.29 -8.37 -13.64
C PRO A 229 8.80 -9.60 -12.88
N ASP A 230 8.18 -10.52 -13.61
CA ASP A 230 7.75 -11.80 -13.07
C ASP A 230 8.94 -12.63 -12.59
N ARG A 231 8.95 -12.97 -11.28
CA ARG A 231 10.04 -13.75 -10.67
C ARG A 231 9.54 -14.52 -9.45
N PHE A 232 10.02 -15.75 -9.33
CA PHE A 232 9.78 -16.63 -8.17
C PHE A 232 10.82 -16.44 -7.06
N THR A 233 12.03 -16.04 -7.44
CA THR A 233 13.17 -15.79 -6.55
C THR A 233 13.81 -14.46 -6.88
N VAL A 234 14.54 -13.90 -5.94
CA VAL A 234 15.24 -12.63 -6.11
C VAL A 234 16.73 -12.78 -5.82
N PRO A 235 17.58 -11.87 -6.34
CA PRO A 235 19.00 -11.85 -5.99
C PRO A 235 19.20 -11.67 -4.48
N GLU A 236 20.23 -12.31 -3.95
CA GLU A 236 20.67 -12.09 -2.57
C GLU A 236 21.27 -10.71 -2.39
N THR A 237 21.10 -10.15 -1.19
CA THR A 237 21.73 -8.89 -0.82
C THR A 237 22.71 -9.06 0.33
N THR A 238 23.78 -8.28 0.33
CA THR A 238 24.75 -8.29 1.42
C THR A 238 24.20 -7.57 2.65
N PRO A 239 24.30 -8.18 3.84
CA PRO A 239 23.91 -7.55 5.09
C PRO A 239 24.61 -6.22 5.36
N GLY A 240 23.87 -5.27 5.90
CA GLY A 240 24.41 -4.04 6.47
C GLY A 240 24.62 -4.14 7.98
N PRO A 241 25.03 -3.04 8.63
CA PRO A 241 25.19 -3.00 10.09
C PRO A 241 23.88 -3.29 10.83
N ALA A 242 23.99 -4.01 11.94
CA ALA A 242 22.87 -4.34 12.82
C ALA A 242 22.17 -3.07 13.36
N ARG A 243 20.87 -3.15 13.48
CA ARG A 243 20.03 -2.10 14.08
C ARG A 243 18.72 -2.72 14.54
N GLU A 244 18.22 -2.31 15.69
CA GLU A 244 16.85 -2.60 16.13
C GLU A 244 16.19 -1.33 16.67
N LEU A 245 14.92 -1.12 16.31
CA LEU A 245 14.09 0.00 16.73
C LEU A 245 13.14 -0.45 17.84
N ALA A 246 12.91 0.40 18.83
CA ALA A 246 12.02 0.10 19.95
C ALA A 246 10.54 0.30 19.56
N VAL A 247 10.07 -0.47 18.61
CA VAL A 247 8.67 -0.45 18.17
C VAL A 247 7.83 -1.28 19.15
N PRO A 248 6.68 -0.78 19.63
CA PRO A 248 5.75 -1.55 20.47
C PRO A 248 5.34 -2.87 19.81
N ARG A 249 4.94 -3.84 20.63
CA ARG A 249 4.58 -5.19 20.20
C ARG A 249 3.12 -5.44 20.51
N TYR A 250 2.32 -5.70 19.48
CA TYR A 250 0.90 -6.01 19.62
C TYR A 250 0.56 -7.26 18.81
N SER A 251 -0.09 -8.21 19.46
CA SER A 251 -0.64 -9.40 18.82
C SER A 251 -2.05 -9.12 18.31
N GLN A 252 -2.31 -9.46 17.05
CA GLN A 252 -3.68 -9.50 16.54
C GLN A 252 -4.48 -10.67 17.12
N ASN A 253 -3.81 -11.78 17.45
CA ASN A 253 -4.45 -13.03 17.84
C ASN A 253 -5.20 -12.94 19.19
N ILE A 254 -4.77 -12.03 20.10
CA ILE A 254 -5.52 -11.78 21.34
C ILE A 254 -6.91 -11.21 21.07
N HIS A 255 -7.18 -10.75 19.87
CA HIS A 255 -8.46 -10.19 19.41
C HIS A 255 -9.29 -11.16 18.56
N ILE A 256 -8.89 -12.42 18.41
CA ILE A 256 -9.65 -13.43 17.65
C ILE A 256 -11.10 -13.50 18.16
N GLY A 257 -12.05 -13.39 17.22
CA GLY A 257 -13.50 -13.39 17.50
C GLY A 257 -14.06 -12.10 18.09
N ARG A 258 -13.23 -11.06 18.32
CA ARG A 258 -13.69 -9.74 18.78
C ARG A 258 -14.04 -8.87 17.58
N TYR A 259 -15.19 -8.18 17.60
CA TYR A 259 -15.67 -7.32 16.52
C TYR A 259 -15.64 -8.03 15.15
N PRO A 260 -16.35 -9.16 15.00
CA PRO A 260 -16.29 -9.97 13.76
C PRO A 260 -16.78 -9.23 12.50
N GLU A 261 -17.51 -8.12 12.68
CA GLU A 261 -17.93 -7.23 11.61
C GLU A 261 -16.76 -6.54 10.90
N TYR A 262 -15.59 -6.49 11.53
CA TYR A 262 -14.36 -5.98 10.92
C TYR A 262 -13.43 -7.16 10.60
N ASP A 263 -13.63 -7.79 9.44
CA ASP A 263 -12.79 -8.87 8.91
C ASP A 263 -12.67 -10.10 9.83
N ASN A 264 -13.80 -10.55 10.38
CA ASN A 264 -13.90 -11.66 11.32
C ASN A 264 -13.13 -11.54 12.65
N GLY A 265 -12.63 -10.35 12.96
CA GLY A 265 -11.85 -10.09 14.16
C GLY A 265 -10.34 -10.30 13.99
N GLY A 266 -9.63 -10.50 15.09
CA GLY A 266 -8.17 -10.49 15.13
C GLY A 266 -7.45 -11.43 14.17
N GLU A 267 -8.11 -12.45 13.63
CA GLU A 267 -7.50 -13.38 12.66
C GLU A 267 -6.96 -12.69 11.40
N ALA A 268 -7.57 -11.56 11.00
CA ALA A 268 -7.24 -10.85 9.75
C ALA A 268 -6.71 -9.42 9.97
N TRP A 269 -6.38 -9.04 11.20
CA TRP A 269 -5.98 -7.68 11.56
C TRP A 269 -4.47 -7.40 11.48
N CYS A 270 -3.73 -8.14 10.66
CA CYS A 270 -2.28 -7.93 10.54
C CYS A 270 -1.89 -6.52 10.09
N SER A 271 -2.63 -5.95 9.15
CA SER A 271 -2.37 -4.62 8.61
C SER A 271 -2.61 -3.51 9.64
N PRO A 272 -3.81 -3.36 10.24
CA PRO A 272 -4.05 -2.35 11.26
C PRO A 272 -3.21 -2.52 12.52
N THR A 273 -2.91 -3.76 12.95
CA THR A 273 -2.04 -4.03 14.09
C THR A 273 -0.61 -3.55 13.81
N SER A 274 -0.08 -3.89 12.64
CA SER A 274 1.25 -3.40 12.21
C SER A 274 1.28 -1.89 12.06
N ALA A 275 0.21 -1.28 11.53
CA ALA A 275 0.08 0.17 11.41
C ALA A 275 0.10 0.85 12.79
N GLN A 276 -0.66 0.33 13.74
CA GLN A 276 -0.73 0.88 15.09
C GLN A 276 0.61 0.78 15.84
N MET A 277 1.37 -0.30 15.66
CA MET A 277 2.73 -0.41 16.22
C MET A 277 3.62 0.76 15.78
N ILE A 278 3.61 1.13 14.49
CA ILE A 278 4.42 2.24 13.99
C ILE A 278 3.86 3.60 14.42
N ILE A 279 2.55 3.77 14.45
CA ILE A 279 1.90 4.99 14.93
C ILE A 279 2.35 5.27 16.36
N GLU A 280 2.36 4.25 17.23
CA GLU A 280 2.80 4.40 18.63
C GLU A 280 4.32 4.51 18.78
N TYR A 281 5.11 3.90 17.89
CA TYR A 281 6.55 4.16 17.82
C TYR A 281 6.85 5.66 17.60
N TRP A 282 6.02 6.35 16.84
CA TRP A 282 6.11 7.80 16.65
C TRP A 282 5.43 8.61 17.78
N GLY A 283 5.04 7.97 18.87
CA GLY A 283 4.43 8.60 20.04
C GLY A 283 3.01 9.11 19.80
N ARG A 284 2.25 8.46 18.92
CA ARG A 284 0.84 8.78 18.67
C ARG A 284 -0.02 7.57 19.00
N LYS A 285 -1.23 7.83 19.51
CA LYS A 285 -2.24 6.81 19.81
C LYS A 285 -3.62 7.44 19.85
N PRO A 286 -4.69 6.65 19.71
CA PRO A 286 -6.05 7.14 19.92
C PRO A 286 -6.22 7.72 21.31
N THR A 287 -7.07 8.72 21.43
CA THR A 287 -7.48 9.30 22.71
C THR A 287 -8.44 8.37 23.46
N ALA A 288 -8.66 8.61 24.76
CA ALA A 288 -9.62 7.86 25.55
C ALA A 288 -11.05 7.97 24.97
N ASP A 289 -11.43 9.14 24.47
CA ASP A 289 -12.74 9.35 23.83
C ASP A 289 -12.89 8.56 22.54
N GLU A 290 -11.85 8.49 21.72
CA GLU A 290 -11.83 7.68 20.50
C GLU A 290 -11.91 6.18 20.80
N LEU A 291 -11.44 5.74 21.95
CA LEU A 291 -11.49 4.34 22.41
C LEU A 291 -12.75 4.00 23.21
N ALA A 292 -13.60 4.96 23.58
CA ALA A 292 -14.75 4.76 24.46
C ALA A 292 -15.77 3.73 23.94
N TRP A 293 -15.80 3.45 22.64
CA TRP A 293 -16.67 2.45 22.04
C TRP A 293 -16.13 1.01 22.17
N VAL A 294 -14.84 0.84 22.47
CA VAL A 294 -14.21 -0.48 22.62
C VAL A 294 -14.58 -1.05 23.99
N ASN A 295 -14.87 -2.35 24.03
CA ASN A 295 -15.15 -3.04 25.28
C ASN A 295 -13.96 -2.86 26.25
N PRO A 296 -14.17 -2.28 27.44
CA PRO A 296 -13.10 -1.98 28.38
C PRO A 296 -12.38 -3.21 28.97
N ALA A 297 -12.94 -4.40 28.77
CA ALA A 297 -12.31 -5.66 29.17
C ALA A 297 -11.30 -6.18 28.13
N TYR A 298 -11.16 -5.52 26.99
CA TYR A 298 -10.22 -5.95 25.95
C TYR A 298 -8.86 -5.26 26.13
N ASP A 299 -7.81 -6.07 26.13
CA ASP A 299 -6.46 -5.57 26.06
C ASP A 299 -6.20 -4.87 24.70
N ASP A 300 -5.27 -3.93 24.67
CA ASP A 300 -4.85 -3.21 23.45
C ASP A 300 -6.03 -2.66 22.62
N PRO A 301 -6.95 -1.86 23.23
CA PRO A 301 -8.16 -1.38 22.57
C PRO A 301 -7.86 -0.54 21.29
N GLN A 302 -6.67 0.03 21.17
CA GLN A 302 -6.20 0.76 19.99
C GLN A 302 -6.10 -0.14 18.75
N ILE A 303 -5.93 -1.45 18.90
CA ILE A 303 -5.93 -2.40 17.79
C ILE A 303 -7.35 -2.57 17.24
N CYS A 304 -8.35 -2.70 18.11
CA CYS A 304 -9.76 -2.70 17.71
C CYS A 304 -10.13 -1.41 16.96
N HIS A 305 -9.64 -0.26 17.47
CA HIS A 305 -9.83 1.04 16.84
C HIS A 305 -9.19 1.09 15.45
N ALA A 306 -7.95 0.66 15.31
CA ALA A 306 -7.27 0.61 14.03
C ALA A 306 -8.01 -0.30 13.01
N ALA A 307 -8.47 -1.47 13.43
CA ALA A 307 -9.24 -2.37 12.58
C ALA A 307 -10.52 -1.70 12.06
N ARG A 308 -11.33 -1.10 12.95
CA ARG A 308 -12.56 -0.37 12.57
C ARG A 308 -12.28 0.75 11.56
N PHE A 309 -11.25 1.56 11.80
CA PHE A 309 -11.00 2.76 11.00
C PHE A 309 -10.08 2.54 9.78
N THR A 310 -9.66 1.28 9.52
CA THR A 310 -9.02 0.86 8.26
C THR A 310 -9.91 -0.08 7.43
N TYR A 311 -11.02 -0.56 8.00
CA TYR A 311 -11.91 -1.52 7.32
C TYR A 311 -12.48 -0.94 6.03
N ASP A 312 -12.31 -1.69 4.95
CA ASP A 312 -12.85 -1.41 3.62
C ASP A 312 -14.12 -2.25 3.41
N TYR A 313 -15.24 -1.58 3.27
CA TYR A 313 -16.55 -2.25 3.24
C TYR A 313 -16.80 -3.03 1.95
N GLN A 314 -16.18 -2.66 0.81
CA GLN A 314 -16.26 -3.45 -0.43
C GLN A 314 -15.35 -4.66 -0.38
N TYR A 315 -14.10 -4.47 0.01
CA TYR A 315 -13.12 -5.53 0.16
C TYR A 315 -13.45 -6.47 1.31
N GLN A 316 -14.28 -6.04 2.27
CA GLN A 316 -14.64 -6.73 3.51
C GLN A 316 -13.41 -7.12 4.33
N GLY A 317 -12.42 -6.21 4.40
CA GLY A 317 -11.16 -6.49 5.05
C GLY A 317 -10.42 -5.24 5.52
N CYS A 318 -9.50 -5.43 6.45
CA CYS A 318 -8.64 -4.38 7.01
C CYS A 318 -7.30 -4.21 6.26
N GLY A 319 -7.10 -4.97 5.18
CA GLY A 319 -5.84 -5.06 4.45
C GLY A 319 -5.67 -4.08 3.29
N ASN A 320 -6.61 -3.17 3.02
CA ASN A 320 -6.47 -2.14 1.99
C ASN A 320 -5.27 -1.25 2.30
N TRP A 321 -4.27 -1.25 1.40
CA TRP A 321 -2.98 -0.60 1.66
C TRP A 321 -3.07 0.92 1.79
N PRO A 322 -3.69 1.66 0.84
CA PRO A 322 -3.92 3.09 0.97
C PRO A 322 -4.72 3.48 2.21
N PHE A 323 -5.71 2.68 2.62
CA PHE A 323 -6.53 2.99 3.79
C PHE A 323 -5.73 2.92 5.09
N ASN A 324 -4.81 1.96 5.22
CA ASN A 324 -3.91 1.90 6.36
C ASN A 324 -2.93 3.09 6.38
N ALA A 325 -2.40 3.49 5.23
CA ALA A 325 -1.56 4.69 5.11
C ALA A 325 -2.36 5.96 5.43
N ALA A 326 -3.58 6.09 4.91
CA ALA A 326 -4.45 7.23 5.19
C ALA A 326 -4.85 7.29 6.68
N TYR A 327 -5.14 6.14 7.31
CA TYR A 327 -5.39 6.05 8.75
C TYR A 327 -4.20 6.55 9.57
N ALA A 328 -2.99 6.09 9.28
CA ALA A 328 -1.80 6.57 9.98
C ALA A 328 -1.61 8.09 9.84
N ALA A 329 -1.95 8.65 8.69
CA ALA A 329 -1.86 10.08 8.44
C ALA A 329 -2.94 10.91 9.16
N THR A 330 -4.00 10.30 9.72
CA THR A 330 -4.97 11.03 10.57
C THR A 330 -4.33 11.48 11.88
N TYR A 331 -3.28 10.81 12.33
CA TYR A 331 -2.58 11.18 13.56
C TYR A 331 -1.72 12.42 13.36
N PRO A 332 -1.84 13.44 14.24
CA PRO A 332 -1.14 14.69 14.07
C PRO A 332 0.37 14.53 13.94
N GLY A 333 0.95 15.14 12.91
CA GLY A 333 2.39 15.16 12.67
C GLY A 333 2.97 13.90 12.04
N LEU A 334 2.13 12.99 11.50
CA LEU A 334 2.56 11.85 10.69
C LEU A 334 2.27 12.06 9.20
N ASN A 335 3.13 11.48 8.38
CA ASN A 335 2.94 11.24 6.97
C ASN A 335 3.02 9.74 6.71
N ALA A 336 2.30 9.28 5.70
CA ALA A 336 2.27 7.87 5.34
C ALA A 336 2.09 7.68 3.83
N VAL A 337 2.73 6.66 3.28
CA VAL A 337 2.55 6.25 1.88
C VAL A 337 2.64 4.74 1.74
N VAL A 338 2.07 4.24 0.66
CA VAL A 338 2.34 2.91 0.11
C VAL A 338 3.42 3.05 -0.97
N THR A 339 4.42 2.17 -0.94
CA THR A 339 5.45 2.11 -1.97
C THR A 339 5.96 0.69 -2.17
N ARG A 340 6.94 0.51 -3.05
CA ARG A 340 7.74 -0.71 -3.20
C ARG A 340 9.21 -0.41 -3.01
N LEU A 341 9.90 -1.33 -2.37
CA LEU A 341 11.35 -1.36 -2.31
C LEU A 341 11.88 -2.51 -3.17
N GLY A 342 13.02 -2.31 -3.79
CA GLY A 342 13.61 -3.28 -4.70
C GLY A 342 14.47 -4.35 -4.01
N SER A 343 14.87 -4.10 -2.75
CA SER A 343 15.75 -4.98 -2.00
C SER A 343 15.64 -4.80 -0.48
N VAL A 344 16.08 -5.82 0.27
CA VAL A 344 16.21 -5.71 1.73
C VAL A 344 17.27 -4.68 2.12
N THR A 345 18.30 -4.45 1.29
CA THR A 345 19.29 -3.37 1.52
C THR A 345 18.64 -1.96 1.52
N GLU A 346 17.63 -1.72 0.68
CA GLU A 346 16.88 -0.46 0.71
C GLU A 346 16.08 -0.31 2.01
N LEU A 347 15.46 -1.39 2.46
CA LEU A 347 14.75 -1.45 3.74
C LEU A 347 15.69 -1.21 4.92
N GLU A 348 16.87 -1.83 4.93
CA GLU A 348 17.91 -1.58 5.96
C GLU A 348 18.30 -0.11 6.04
N ARG A 349 18.43 0.58 4.90
CA ARG A 349 18.76 2.02 4.89
C ARG A 349 17.69 2.85 5.59
N LEU A 350 16.41 2.55 5.40
CA LEU A 350 15.31 3.21 6.10
C LEU A 350 15.35 2.91 7.60
N VAL A 351 15.43 1.63 7.98
CA VAL A 351 15.46 1.20 9.39
C VAL A 351 16.66 1.81 10.13
N ARG A 352 17.83 1.89 9.50
CA ARG A 352 18.99 2.54 10.10
C ARG A 352 18.81 4.02 10.39
N THR A 353 17.95 4.70 9.64
CA THR A 353 17.60 6.11 9.94
C THR A 353 16.50 6.26 10.98
N GLY A 354 15.95 5.15 11.48
CA GLY A 354 14.85 5.13 12.45
C GLY A 354 13.46 5.12 11.82
N ILE A 355 13.32 4.70 10.56
CA ILE A 355 12.03 4.52 9.88
C ILE A 355 11.75 3.02 9.78
N PRO A 356 10.88 2.44 10.63
CA PRO A 356 10.39 1.09 10.45
C PRO A 356 9.45 1.02 9.25
N ALA A 357 9.28 -0.17 8.67
CA ALA A 357 8.39 -0.37 7.54
C ALA A 357 7.48 -1.57 7.75
N ILE A 358 6.24 -1.46 7.28
CA ILE A 358 5.32 -2.60 7.21
C ILE A 358 5.48 -3.22 5.83
N THR A 359 5.88 -4.47 5.77
CA THR A 359 6.07 -5.21 4.52
C THR A 359 4.89 -6.16 4.29
N SER A 360 4.47 -6.26 3.03
CA SER A 360 3.38 -7.16 2.61
C SER A 360 3.98 -8.40 1.96
N GLN A 361 3.72 -9.58 2.51
CA GLN A 361 4.26 -10.84 2.03
C GLN A 361 3.24 -11.96 2.00
N SER A 362 3.58 -13.01 1.27
CA SER A 362 2.81 -14.26 1.23
C SER A 362 3.76 -15.44 1.16
N PHE A 363 3.49 -16.48 1.94
CA PHE A 363 4.39 -17.62 2.06
C PHE A 363 3.65 -18.90 2.48
N ARG A 364 4.22 -20.05 2.14
CA ARG A 364 3.85 -21.34 2.71
C ARG A 364 4.65 -21.56 4.00
N ALA A 365 4.13 -22.40 4.90
CA ALA A 365 4.73 -22.60 6.22
C ALA A 365 6.23 -22.98 6.16
N GLU A 366 6.64 -23.73 5.13
CA GLU A 366 8.03 -24.13 4.90
C GLU A 366 8.94 -23.05 4.30
N GLU A 367 8.37 -21.92 3.83
CA GLU A 367 9.13 -20.84 3.18
C GLU A 367 9.61 -19.77 4.17
N LEU A 368 9.13 -19.79 5.42
CA LEU A 368 9.54 -18.85 6.47
C LEU A 368 9.77 -19.60 7.78
N THR A 369 11.01 -20.00 8.02
CA THR A 369 11.42 -20.73 9.22
C THR A 369 11.11 -19.93 10.48
N GLY A 370 10.39 -20.54 11.42
CA GLY A 370 10.02 -19.91 12.69
C GLY A 370 8.67 -19.19 12.68
N ALA A 371 8.01 -19.05 11.55
CA ALA A 371 6.64 -18.50 11.50
C ALA A 371 5.61 -19.47 12.09
N GLY A 372 5.70 -20.75 11.74
CA GLY A 372 4.78 -21.80 12.22
C GLY A 372 3.43 -21.84 11.48
N TYR A 373 3.24 -21.00 10.46
CA TYR A 373 2.04 -20.93 9.64
C TYR A 373 2.39 -20.54 8.19
N GLY A 374 1.40 -20.65 7.29
CA GLY A 374 1.48 -20.12 5.94
C GLY A 374 0.31 -19.20 5.64
N THR A 375 0.47 -18.25 4.71
CA THR A 375 -0.52 -17.23 4.40
C THR A 375 -0.52 -16.84 2.93
N ALA A 376 -1.71 -16.48 2.42
CA ALA A 376 -1.86 -15.91 1.08
C ALA A 376 -1.55 -14.39 1.05
N GLY A 377 -1.61 -13.72 2.19
CA GLY A 377 -1.26 -12.31 2.36
C GLY A 377 -1.14 -11.98 3.85
N HIS A 378 -0.05 -11.32 4.22
CA HIS A 378 0.22 -10.94 5.61
C HIS A 378 1.10 -9.69 5.66
N LEU A 379 0.92 -8.91 6.69
CA LEU A 379 1.70 -7.71 6.93
C LEU A 379 2.43 -7.80 8.27
N MET A 380 3.74 -7.56 8.23
CA MET A 380 4.61 -7.53 9.40
C MET A 380 5.42 -6.23 9.45
N THR A 381 5.71 -5.78 10.65
CA THR A 381 6.52 -4.58 10.86
C THR A 381 7.98 -4.95 10.98
N VAL A 382 8.82 -4.59 10.01
CA VAL A 382 10.28 -4.74 10.09
C VAL A 382 10.83 -3.63 10.97
N ILE A 383 11.47 -4.04 12.08
CA ILE A 383 11.99 -3.16 13.11
C ILE A 383 13.52 -3.17 13.21
N GLY A 384 14.18 -4.14 12.56
CA GLY A 384 15.62 -4.24 12.69
C GLY A 384 16.25 -5.35 11.87
N PHE A 385 17.58 -5.44 12.06
CA PHE A 385 18.45 -6.47 11.49
C PHE A 385 19.48 -6.90 12.53
N THR A 386 19.74 -8.20 12.60
CA THR A 386 20.75 -8.78 13.48
C THR A 386 22.18 -8.50 12.95
N PRO A 387 23.24 -8.78 13.73
CA PRO A 387 24.62 -8.73 13.23
C PRO A 387 24.87 -9.62 12.01
N ASP A 388 24.18 -10.76 11.91
CA ASP A 388 24.26 -11.69 10.78
C ASP A 388 23.39 -11.24 9.59
N GLY A 389 22.63 -10.15 9.74
CA GLY A 389 21.79 -9.56 8.71
C GLY A 389 20.37 -10.14 8.63
N ASP A 390 19.99 -11.02 9.53
CA ASP A 390 18.63 -11.56 9.61
C ASP A 390 17.62 -10.48 10.01
N VAL A 391 16.40 -10.62 9.53
CA VAL A 391 15.33 -9.63 9.69
C VAL A 391 14.69 -9.75 11.06
N ILE A 392 14.69 -8.67 11.84
CA ILE A 392 13.91 -8.55 13.07
C ILE A 392 12.59 -7.93 12.72
N ALA A 393 11.50 -8.69 12.88
CA ALA A 393 10.15 -8.24 12.59
C ALA A 393 9.23 -8.41 13.80
N ASN A 394 8.30 -7.49 13.95
CA ASN A 394 7.12 -7.69 14.77
C ASN A 394 6.06 -8.37 13.90
N ASP A 395 5.79 -9.64 14.21
CA ASP A 395 4.77 -10.44 13.54
C ASP A 395 3.48 -10.43 14.37
N PRO A 396 2.44 -9.72 13.93
CA PRO A 396 1.20 -9.62 14.68
C PRO A 396 0.45 -10.94 14.83
N ALA A 397 0.68 -11.93 13.96
CA ALA A 397 0.07 -13.26 14.05
C ALA A 397 0.78 -14.18 15.08
N SER A 398 1.15 -13.62 16.22
CA SER A 398 1.74 -14.32 17.36
C SER A 398 0.71 -14.51 18.47
N ASP A 399 0.93 -15.50 19.35
CA ASP A 399 -0.06 -15.86 20.37
C ASP A 399 -0.33 -14.74 21.38
N ASP A 400 0.71 -13.96 21.71
CA ASP A 400 0.65 -12.85 22.66
C ASP A 400 1.64 -11.73 22.30
N ASN A 401 1.60 -10.61 22.98
CA ASN A 401 2.48 -9.46 22.73
C ASN A 401 3.99 -9.77 22.95
N PRO A 402 4.41 -10.53 23.97
CA PRO A 402 5.80 -10.97 24.11
C PRO A 402 6.34 -11.75 22.92
N ALA A 403 5.52 -12.61 22.30
CA ALA A 403 5.89 -13.46 21.18
C ALA A 403 5.97 -12.74 19.83
N VAL A 404 5.47 -11.52 19.73
CA VAL A 404 5.38 -10.75 18.47
C VAL A 404 6.73 -10.49 17.83
N ARG A 405 7.79 -10.24 18.63
CA ARG A 405 9.14 -10.02 18.09
C ARG A 405 9.74 -11.35 17.62
N ARG A 406 10.00 -11.44 16.31
CA ARG A 406 10.59 -12.62 15.65
C ARG A 406 11.87 -12.23 14.93
N VAL A 407 12.73 -13.24 14.71
CA VAL A 407 13.90 -13.11 13.84
C VAL A 407 13.74 -14.12 12.72
N TYR A 408 13.78 -13.63 11.49
CA TYR A 408 13.60 -14.44 10.29
C TYR A 408 14.85 -14.39 9.43
N ARG A 409 15.19 -15.50 8.81
CA ARG A 409 16.35 -15.57 7.92
C ARG A 409 16.21 -14.57 6.78
N ARG A 410 17.26 -13.77 6.56
CA ARG A 410 17.29 -12.75 5.49
C ARG A 410 16.88 -13.33 4.15
N ARG A 411 17.46 -14.47 3.75
CA ARG A 411 17.22 -15.07 2.44
C ARG A 411 15.77 -15.49 2.24
N GLU A 412 15.14 -16.05 3.25
CA GLU A 412 13.73 -16.42 3.21
C GLU A 412 12.86 -15.17 3.07
N TRP A 413 13.16 -14.12 3.85
CA TRP A 413 12.44 -12.84 3.78
C TRP A 413 12.56 -12.16 2.43
N GLU A 414 13.73 -12.10 1.83
CA GLU A 414 13.97 -11.56 0.48
C GLU A 414 13.03 -12.21 -0.52
N ASN A 415 12.94 -13.54 -0.52
CA ASN A 415 12.10 -14.26 -1.47
C ASN A 415 10.61 -14.02 -1.24
N ILE A 416 10.11 -14.16 -0.01
CA ILE A 416 8.66 -14.07 0.25
C ILE A 416 8.11 -12.66 0.06
N TRP A 417 8.93 -11.63 0.26
CA TRP A 417 8.51 -10.23 0.15
C TRP A 417 8.72 -9.64 -1.25
N LEU A 418 9.85 -9.95 -1.92
CA LEU A 418 10.25 -9.26 -3.15
C LEU A 418 9.85 -10.01 -4.43
N ARG A 419 9.46 -11.27 -4.36
CA ARG A 419 8.98 -12.03 -5.52
C ARG A 419 7.62 -11.53 -5.98
N THR A 420 7.34 -11.66 -7.29
CA THR A 420 6.04 -11.37 -7.91
C THR A 420 5.25 -12.61 -8.24
N LYS A 421 5.88 -13.78 -8.23
CA LYS A 421 5.25 -15.09 -8.44
C LYS A 421 5.61 -16.05 -7.32
N ARG A 422 4.66 -16.89 -6.95
CA ARG A 422 4.82 -17.95 -5.94
C ARG A 422 3.94 -19.15 -6.27
N TYR A 423 4.19 -20.26 -5.63
CA TYR A 423 3.29 -21.40 -5.62
C TYR A 423 2.43 -21.39 -4.35
N ASP A 424 1.14 -21.67 -4.48
CA ASP A 424 0.27 -21.95 -3.34
C ASP A 424 0.46 -23.40 -2.84
N ALA A 425 -0.27 -23.78 -1.78
CA ALA A 425 -0.19 -25.12 -1.21
C ALA A 425 -0.61 -26.25 -2.19
N ASN A 426 -1.30 -25.91 -3.28
CA ASN A 426 -1.71 -26.85 -4.32
C ASN A 426 -0.77 -26.82 -5.53
N GLY A 427 0.38 -26.15 -5.45
CA GLY A 427 1.34 -26.01 -6.54
C GLY A 427 0.90 -25.07 -7.68
N ARG A 428 -0.17 -24.28 -7.49
CA ARG A 428 -0.64 -23.33 -8.50
C ARG A 428 0.13 -22.03 -8.39
N VAL A 429 0.44 -21.44 -9.54
CA VAL A 429 1.09 -20.11 -9.58
C VAL A 429 0.13 -19.04 -9.07
N ARG A 430 0.63 -18.20 -8.17
CA ARG A 430 -0.05 -17.05 -7.58
C ARG A 430 0.86 -15.83 -7.65
N SER A 431 0.27 -14.65 -7.50
CA SER A 431 1.02 -13.41 -7.38
C SER A 431 1.71 -13.31 -6.02
N GLY A 432 2.88 -12.67 -6.01
CA GLY A 432 3.54 -12.12 -4.84
C GLY A 432 3.46 -10.59 -4.87
N THR A 433 3.80 -9.93 -3.78
CA THR A 433 3.62 -8.49 -3.64
C THR A 433 4.72 -7.64 -4.28
N GLY A 434 5.87 -8.24 -4.62
CA GLY A 434 6.94 -7.54 -5.33
C GLY A 434 7.56 -6.38 -4.57
N GLY A 435 7.65 -6.47 -3.23
CA GLY A 435 8.29 -5.48 -2.39
C GLY A 435 7.39 -4.38 -1.85
N VAL A 436 6.07 -4.55 -1.91
CA VAL A 436 5.12 -3.57 -1.33
C VAL A 436 5.37 -3.40 0.16
N CYS A 437 5.37 -2.13 0.58
CA CYS A 437 5.47 -1.74 1.99
C CYS A 437 4.76 -0.43 2.27
N TYR A 438 4.44 -0.21 3.56
CA TYR A 438 4.01 1.09 4.07
C TYR A 438 5.17 1.77 4.77
N LEU A 439 5.33 3.06 4.53
CA LEU A 439 6.27 3.92 5.23
C LEU A 439 5.51 5.01 5.96
N PHE A 440 5.72 5.11 7.29
CA PHE A 440 5.17 6.16 8.14
C PHE A 440 6.33 6.91 8.78
N TRP A 441 6.29 8.24 8.73
CA TRP A 441 7.37 9.08 9.27
C TRP A 441 6.83 10.41 9.80
N PRO A 442 7.56 11.09 10.71
CA PRO A 442 7.11 12.35 11.26
C PRO A 442 7.13 13.47 10.20
N GLU A 443 6.24 14.43 10.34
CA GLU A 443 6.18 15.63 9.49
C GLU A 443 7.53 16.38 9.41
N ARG A 444 8.34 16.25 10.46
CA ARG A 444 9.70 16.80 10.53
C ARG A 444 10.73 15.69 10.58
N PRO A 445 11.01 15.03 9.46
CA PRO A 445 12.02 13.99 9.44
C PRO A 445 13.42 14.60 9.65
N THR A 446 14.29 13.85 10.31
CA THR A 446 15.70 14.21 10.41
C THR A 446 16.35 14.31 9.03
N PRO A 447 17.51 14.99 8.86
CA PRO A 447 18.19 15.03 7.58
C PRO A 447 18.53 13.64 7.01
N ALA A 448 18.84 12.66 7.88
CA ALA A 448 19.11 11.28 7.46
C ALA A 448 17.84 10.59 6.93
N GLN A 449 16.73 10.71 7.65
CA GLN A 449 15.42 10.18 7.24
C GLN A 449 14.96 10.80 5.91
N ARG A 450 15.11 12.12 5.77
CA ARG A 450 14.75 12.83 4.53
C ARG A 450 15.55 12.32 3.34
N ARG A 451 16.86 12.13 3.49
CA ARG A 451 17.70 11.56 2.42
C ARG A 451 17.29 10.12 2.08
N ALA A 452 16.98 9.31 3.09
CA ALA A 452 16.55 7.93 2.87
C ALA A 452 15.22 7.87 2.11
N LEU A 453 14.22 8.67 2.47
CA LEU A 453 12.94 8.78 1.77
C LEU A 453 13.12 9.33 0.34
N ALA A 454 13.92 10.39 0.19
CA ALA A 454 14.19 11.02 -1.11
C ALA A 454 14.87 10.08 -2.12
N ALA A 455 15.66 9.11 -1.64
CA ALA A 455 16.25 8.06 -2.49
C ALA A 455 15.18 7.21 -3.22
N HIS A 456 13.96 7.20 -2.68
CA HIS A 456 12.79 6.53 -3.27
C HIS A 456 11.79 7.51 -3.89
N GLY A 457 12.14 8.79 -4.09
CA GLY A 457 11.23 9.81 -4.64
C GLY A 457 10.15 10.28 -3.64
N ILE A 458 10.31 10.00 -2.36
CA ILE A 458 9.36 10.41 -1.30
C ILE A 458 9.93 11.67 -0.61
N HIS A 459 9.24 12.81 -0.79
CA HIS A 459 9.65 14.12 -0.32
C HIS A 459 8.67 14.72 0.68
#